data_8652f44e807a846c57fad35baa7220e3
#
_entry.id   8652f44e807a846c57fad35baa7220e3
#
_cell.length_a   1.000
_cell.length_b   1.000
_cell.length_c   1.000
_cell.angle_alpha   90.00
_cell.angle_beta   90.00
_cell.angle_gamma   90.00
#
_symmetry.space_group_name_H-M   'P 1'
#
loop_
_entity.id
_entity.type
_entity.pdbx_description
1 polymer ?
#
loop_
_entity_poly.entity_id
_entity_poly.type
_entity_poly.pdbx_seq_one_letter_code
_entity_poly.pdbx_strand_id
1 'polypeptide(L)'
;MNAFPPPSTLLFLPCSATKNRPLHPVFPGAGRRLLTTLVNSAGALRDGRHGLAACVDWQSPDFAALDYYDGALYQVPGLRGAVAAAMRSGAIDVLILSGGYGAVYADEWIHKYEKQMDFAYWRRHGLSAVLEEWIELSGARTVYGFLARTTAYGRIVRAVDWARVRRGGRVAEAGLFALNFPGREGAQSRVPPALGRAVVDFIGSGFDKAQLLAREYEGHRFICEELGA
;
A
#
# COMPACT_ATOMS: atom_id res chain seq x y z
N MET A 1 -3.48 -24.13 -14.13
CA MET A 1 -3.44 -22.83 -13.41
C MET A 1 -3.36 -21.75 -14.48
N ASN A 2 -4.44 -20.99 -14.70
CA ASN A 2 -4.37 -19.83 -15.59
C ASN A 2 -3.58 -18.75 -14.84
N ALA A 3 -2.33 -18.58 -15.20
CA ALA A 3 -1.53 -17.45 -14.72
C ALA A 3 -2.17 -16.16 -15.27
N PHE A 4 -2.73 -15.35 -14.42
CA PHE A 4 -3.10 -13.99 -14.80
C PHE A 4 -1.85 -13.27 -15.33
N PRO A 5 -1.99 -12.40 -16.34
CA PRO A 5 -0.86 -11.59 -16.77
C PRO A 5 -0.34 -10.78 -15.57
N PRO A 6 0.97 -10.50 -15.51
CA PRO A 6 1.52 -9.69 -14.42
C PRO A 6 0.80 -8.34 -14.37
N PRO A 7 0.52 -7.79 -13.17
CA PRO A 7 -0.17 -6.52 -13.04
C PRO A 7 0.63 -5.42 -13.73
N SER A 8 -0.04 -4.54 -14.46
CA SER A 8 0.63 -3.41 -15.10
C SER A 8 1.07 -2.34 -14.10
N THR A 9 0.35 -2.24 -12.97
CA THR A 9 0.51 -1.20 -11.96
C THR A 9 0.55 -1.79 -10.55
N LEU A 10 1.51 -1.33 -9.75
CA LEU A 10 1.58 -1.62 -8.32
C LEU A 10 1.16 -0.40 -7.50
N LEU A 11 0.40 -0.63 -6.43
CA LEU A 11 0.00 0.43 -5.52
C LEU A 11 0.50 0.16 -4.09
N PHE A 12 1.00 1.22 -3.44
CA PHE A 12 1.24 1.25 -2.01
C PHE A 12 0.18 2.09 -1.31
N LEU A 13 -0.45 1.50 -0.30
CA LEU A 13 -1.41 2.17 0.58
C LEU A 13 -0.89 2.16 2.03
N PRO A 14 -1.25 3.16 2.86
CA PRO A 14 -0.90 3.14 4.28
C PRO A 14 -1.90 2.27 5.04
N CYS A 15 -1.48 1.59 6.11
CA CYS A 15 -2.41 0.95 7.03
C CYS A 15 -3.25 1.97 7.82
N SER A 16 -4.18 1.48 8.61
CA SER A 16 -4.99 2.26 9.55
C SER A 16 -4.78 1.82 10.99
N ALA A 17 -4.87 2.77 11.92
CA ALA A 17 -4.98 2.45 13.35
C ALA A 17 -6.28 1.72 13.65
N THR A 18 -7.39 2.13 13.05
CA THR A 18 -8.69 1.49 13.22
C THR A 18 -8.79 0.21 12.39
N LYS A 19 -9.21 -0.88 13.03
CA LYS A 19 -9.43 -2.19 12.44
C LYS A 19 -10.74 -2.75 12.97
N ASN A 20 -11.68 -3.00 12.09
CA ASN A 20 -13.01 -3.48 12.43
C ASN A 20 -13.35 -4.75 11.64
N ARG A 21 -14.15 -5.62 12.27
CA ARG A 21 -14.68 -6.79 11.56
C ARG A 21 -15.51 -6.33 10.36
N PRO A 22 -15.18 -6.77 9.14
CA PRO A 22 -15.94 -6.38 7.95
C PRO A 22 -17.33 -7.01 7.97
N LEU A 23 -18.36 -6.22 7.65
CA LEU A 23 -19.73 -6.72 7.47
C LEU A 23 -19.86 -7.44 6.11
N HIS A 24 -19.23 -6.90 5.09
CA HIS A 24 -19.27 -7.41 3.72
C HIS A 24 -17.83 -7.45 3.16
N PRO A 25 -17.04 -8.52 3.45
CA PRO A 25 -15.68 -8.60 3.00
C PRO A 25 -15.62 -8.74 1.47
N VAL A 26 -14.70 -8.01 0.84
CA VAL A 26 -14.44 -8.13 -0.61
C VAL A 26 -13.50 -9.28 -0.92
N PHE A 27 -12.76 -9.77 0.09
CA PHE A 27 -11.90 -10.96 0.02
C PHE A 27 -12.33 -12.00 1.06
N PRO A 28 -13.40 -12.77 0.82
CA PRO A 28 -13.95 -13.70 1.82
C PRO A 28 -13.11 -14.97 2.04
N GLY A 29 -12.16 -15.27 1.15
CA GLY A 29 -11.27 -16.43 1.23
C GLY A 29 -9.86 -16.05 1.66
N ALA A 30 -9.05 -17.04 2.04
CA ALA A 30 -7.63 -16.85 2.35
C ALA A 30 -6.90 -16.27 1.14
N GLY A 31 -6.26 -15.13 1.35
CA GLY A 31 -5.47 -14.45 0.33
C GLY A 31 -4.03 -14.93 0.25
N ARG A 32 -3.27 -14.27 -0.59
CA ARG A 32 -1.83 -14.48 -0.74
C ARG A 32 -1.09 -14.09 0.54
N ARG A 33 0.11 -14.63 0.71
CA ARG A 33 1.02 -14.22 1.80
C ARG A 33 2.30 -13.66 1.21
N LEU A 34 2.65 -12.44 1.57
CA LEU A 34 3.86 -11.80 1.06
C LEU A 34 5.12 -12.62 1.38
N LEU A 35 5.20 -13.20 2.57
CA LEU A 35 6.31 -14.06 3.00
C LEU A 35 6.52 -15.29 2.08
N THR A 36 5.49 -15.79 1.41
CA THR A 36 5.62 -16.94 0.50
C THR A 36 5.93 -16.53 -0.94
N THR A 37 5.79 -15.26 -1.26
CA THR A 37 6.14 -14.70 -2.58
C THR A 37 7.62 -14.34 -2.65
N LEU A 38 8.17 -13.80 -1.55
CA LEU A 38 9.56 -13.35 -1.48
C LEU A 38 10.52 -14.53 -1.43
N VAL A 39 11.65 -14.40 -2.12
CA VAL A 39 12.72 -15.42 -2.17
C VAL A 39 13.89 -15.02 -1.28
N ASN A 40 14.38 -13.79 -1.42
CA ASN A 40 15.60 -13.32 -0.75
C ASN A 40 15.32 -12.56 0.54
N SER A 41 14.30 -11.69 0.56
CA SER A 41 14.01 -10.80 1.68
C SER A 41 12.95 -11.34 2.66
N ALA A 42 12.41 -12.53 2.42
CA ALA A 42 11.41 -13.17 3.29
C ALA A 42 11.90 -13.32 4.74
N GLY A 43 13.19 -13.64 4.94
CA GLY A 43 13.83 -13.73 6.26
C GLY A 43 13.75 -12.40 7.02
N ALA A 44 14.18 -11.32 6.39
CA ALA A 44 14.18 -9.98 6.98
C ALA A 44 12.76 -9.51 7.38
N LEU A 45 11.77 -9.77 6.50
CA LEU A 45 10.37 -9.47 6.82
C LEU A 45 9.84 -10.32 7.97
N ARG A 46 10.17 -11.61 8.01
CA ARG A 46 9.79 -12.52 9.10
C ARG A 46 10.37 -12.08 10.43
N ASP A 47 11.66 -11.72 10.47
CA ASP A 47 12.35 -11.28 11.67
C ASP A 47 11.75 -9.96 12.20
N GLY A 48 11.44 -9.03 11.29
CA GLY A 48 10.72 -7.80 11.63
C GLY A 48 9.33 -8.06 12.22
N ARG A 49 8.55 -8.96 11.63
CA ARG A 49 7.24 -9.38 12.15
C ARG A 49 7.38 -10.08 13.51
N HIS A 50 8.37 -10.96 13.66
CA HIS A 50 8.61 -11.68 14.92
C HIS A 50 8.96 -10.71 16.07
N GLY A 51 9.81 -9.72 15.80
CA GLY A 51 10.16 -8.70 16.80
C GLY A 51 8.97 -7.82 17.26
N LEU A 52 7.85 -7.84 16.53
CA LEU A 52 6.60 -7.15 16.86
C LEU A 52 5.46 -8.10 17.26
N ALA A 53 5.73 -9.40 17.44
CA ALA A 53 4.71 -10.40 17.73
C ALA A 53 3.87 -10.06 18.99
N ALA A 54 4.48 -9.43 19.99
CA ALA A 54 3.78 -8.98 21.20
C ALA A 54 2.77 -7.83 20.94
N CYS A 55 2.86 -7.14 19.79
CA CYS A 55 1.90 -6.10 19.41
C CYS A 55 0.70 -6.67 18.65
N VAL A 56 0.69 -7.97 18.36
CA VAL A 56 -0.37 -8.66 17.58
C VAL A 56 -1.27 -9.43 18.53
N ASP A 57 -2.56 -9.21 18.42
CA ASP A 57 -3.57 -9.98 19.15
C ASP A 57 -3.89 -11.26 18.35
N TRP A 58 -3.12 -12.31 18.64
CA TRP A 58 -3.27 -13.62 18.00
C TRP A 58 -4.60 -14.35 18.31
N GLN A 59 -5.37 -13.85 19.29
CA GLN A 59 -6.69 -14.37 19.63
C GLN A 59 -7.79 -13.67 18.82
N SER A 60 -7.48 -12.51 18.21
CA SER A 60 -8.45 -11.83 17.35
C SER A 60 -8.70 -12.64 16.08
N PRO A 61 -9.92 -12.58 15.52
CA PRO A 61 -10.16 -13.11 14.19
C PRO A 61 -9.28 -12.40 13.16
N ASP A 62 -8.83 -13.13 12.15
CA ASP A 62 -8.07 -12.60 11.04
C ASP A 62 -8.98 -12.30 9.84
N PHE A 63 -8.62 -11.28 9.06
CA PHE A 63 -9.31 -10.84 7.86
C PHE A 63 -8.29 -10.34 6.84
N ALA A 64 -8.69 -10.30 5.58
CA ALA A 64 -7.90 -9.65 4.55
C ALA A 64 -7.60 -8.19 4.94
N ALA A 65 -6.36 -7.75 4.76
CA ALA A 65 -5.91 -6.43 5.24
C ALA A 65 -6.78 -5.28 4.70
N LEU A 66 -7.17 -5.32 3.42
CA LEU A 66 -8.05 -4.31 2.82
C LEU A 66 -9.43 -4.26 3.49
N ASP A 67 -9.96 -5.41 3.88
CA ASP A 67 -11.25 -5.50 4.55
C ASP A 67 -11.18 -5.08 6.01
N TYR A 68 -10.05 -5.34 6.67
CA TYR A 68 -9.88 -5.16 8.11
C TYR A 68 -9.54 -3.72 8.50
N TYR A 69 -8.75 -2.99 7.69
CA TYR A 69 -8.46 -1.58 7.95
C TYR A 69 -9.72 -0.73 7.74
N ASP A 70 -10.03 0.11 8.74
CA ASP A 70 -11.28 0.88 8.77
C ASP A 70 -11.08 2.36 9.17
N GLY A 71 -9.93 2.94 8.89
CA GLY A 71 -9.71 4.38 9.05
C GLY A 71 -10.28 5.18 7.87
N ALA A 72 -10.21 6.50 7.98
CA ALA A 72 -10.87 7.44 7.06
C ALA A 72 -10.53 7.22 5.56
N LEU A 73 -9.34 6.71 5.23
CA LEU A 73 -9.01 6.32 3.87
C LEU A 73 -9.89 5.15 3.41
N TYR A 74 -10.03 4.12 4.24
CA TYR A 74 -10.74 2.89 3.93
C TYR A 74 -12.26 3.00 4.01
N GLN A 75 -12.76 4.05 4.68
CA GLN A 75 -14.19 4.38 4.77
C GLN A 75 -14.71 5.13 3.52
N VAL A 76 -13.83 5.49 2.59
CA VAL A 76 -14.25 6.11 1.33
C VAL A 76 -15.16 5.15 0.55
N PRO A 77 -16.38 5.58 0.17
CA PRO A 77 -17.31 4.76 -0.59
C PRO A 77 -16.67 4.21 -1.88
N GLY A 78 -16.83 2.92 -2.10
CA GLY A 78 -16.33 2.25 -3.30
C GLY A 78 -14.85 1.85 -3.28
N LEU A 79 -14.03 2.33 -2.34
CA LEU A 79 -12.58 2.04 -2.33
C LEU A 79 -12.29 0.54 -2.34
N ARG A 80 -12.83 -0.21 -1.37
CA ARG A 80 -12.58 -1.65 -1.26
C ARG A 80 -13.03 -2.40 -2.51
N GLY A 81 -14.21 -2.06 -3.02
CA GLY A 81 -14.76 -2.66 -4.23
C GLY A 81 -13.92 -2.38 -5.47
N ALA A 82 -13.50 -1.12 -5.68
CA ALA A 82 -12.65 -0.73 -6.81
C ALA A 82 -11.29 -1.43 -6.77
N VAL A 83 -10.61 -1.41 -5.61
CA VAL A 83 -9.32 -2.09 -5.43
C VAL A 83 -9.45 -3.60 -5.68
N ALA A 84 -10.43 -4.26 -5.06
CA ALA A 84 -10.63 -5.69 -5.21
C ALA A 84 -11.00 -6.08 -6.65
N ALA A 85 -11.82 -5.30 -7.36
CA ALA A 85 -12.15 -5.53 -8.76
C ALA A 85 -10.92 -5.40 -9.66
N ALA A 86 -10.11 -4.36 -9.48
CA ALA A 86 -8.89 -4.13 -10.25
C ALA A 86 -7.81 -5.20 -9.97
N MET A 87 -7.69 -5.68 -8.73
CA MET A 87 -6.81 -6.81 -8.40
C MET A 87 -7.28 -8.11 -9.05
N ARG A 88 -8.58 -8.42 -8.99
CA ARG A 88 -9.15 -9.64 -9.62
C ARG A 88 -9.01 -9.64 -11.14
N SER A 89 -9.04 -8.47 -11.78
CA SER A 89 -8.80 -8.37 -13.22
C SER A 89 -7.32 -8.48 -13.60
N GLY A 90 -6.41 -8.46 -12.63
CA GLY A 90 -4.97 -8.43 -12.87
C GLY A 90 -4.45 -7.05 -13.32
N ALA A 91 -5.28 -6.00 -13.29
CA ALA A 91 -4.85 -4.66 -13.68
C ALA A 91 -3.86 -4.05 -12.69
N ILE A 92 -4.08 -4.29 -11.38
CA ILE A 92 -3.20 -3.83 -10.31
C ILE A 92 -2.83 -4.95 -9.35
N ASP A 93 -1.75 -4.70 -8.60
CA ASP A 93 -1.50 -5.37 -7.32
C ASP A 93 -1.26 -4.33 -6.22
N VAL A 94 -1.60 -4.68 -4.98
CA VAL A 94 -1.60 -3.72 -3.87
C VAL A 94 -0.88 -4.29 -2.66
N LEU A 95 0.12 -3.54 -2.16
CA LEU A 95 0.67 -3.72 -0.82
C LEU A 95 0.18 -2.61 0.11
N ILE A 96 -0.23 -3.02 1.30
CA ILE A 96 -0.52 -2.11 2.40
C ILE A 96 0.70 -2.10 3.32
N LEU A 97 1.30 -0.92 3.50
CA LEU A 97 2.40 -0.72 4.43
C LEU A 97 1.84 -0.70 5.86
N SER A 98 2.32 -1.61 6.70
CA SER A 98 1.73 -1.96 7.98
C SER A 98 2.70 -1.74 9.14
N GLY A 99 2.27 -1.05 10.19
CA GLY A 99 3.09 -0.84 11.39
C GLY A 99 3.49 -2.13 12.08
N GLY A 100 2.59 -3.12 12.16
CA GLY A 100 2.85 -4.40 12.81
C GLY A 100 3.43 -5.48 11.89
N TYR A 101 3.15 -5.40 10.59
CA TYR A 101 3.52 -6.44 9.62
C TYR A 101 4.55 -6.00 8.57
N GLY A 102 4.99 -4.72 8.57
CA GLY A 102 5.87 -4.12 7.57
C GLY A 102 5.15 -3.85 6.25
N ALA A 103 4.90 -4.88 5.50
CA ALA A 103 4.06 -4.86 4.30
C ALA A 103 3.23 -6.14 4.24
N VAL A 104 2.02 -6.03 3.70
CA VAL A 104 1.10 -7.14 3.46
C VAL A 104 0.39 -6.94 2.13
N TYR A 105 0.02 -8.01 1.44
CA TYR A 105 -0.93 -7.88 0.34
C TYR A 105 -2.28 -7.35 0.83
N ALA A 106 -3.01 -6.66 -0.02
CA ALA A 106 -4.37 -6.20 0.32
C ALA A 106 -5.32 -7.35 0.66
N ASP A 107 -5.10 -8.52 0.07
CA ASP A 107 -5.84 -9.76 0.31
C ASP A 107 -5.16 -10.70 1.35
N GLU A 108 -4.01 -10.33 1.93
CA GLU A 108 -3.34 -11.10 3.00
C GLU A 108 -4.13 -11.00 4.30
N TRP A 109 -4.41 -12.14 4.94
CA TRP A 109 -5.10 -12.17 6.22
C TRP A 109 -4.16 -11.78 7.36
N ILE A 110 -4.62 -10.86 8.20
CA ILE A 110 -3.89 -10.32 9.34
C ILE A 110 -4.76 -10.33 10.59
N HIS A 111 -4.14 -10.55 11.74
CA HIS A 111 -4.76 -10.34 13.05
C HIS A 111 -4.73 -8.86 13.44
N LYS A 112 -5.55 -8.50 14.44
CA LYS A 112 -5.50 -7.17 15.05
C LYS A 112 -4.12 -6.92 15.68
N TYR A 113 -3.64 -5.70 15.55
CA TYR A 113 -2.39 -5.27 16.17
C TYR A 113 -2.45 -3.78 16.51
N GLU A 114 -1.65 -3.38 17.50
CA GLU A 114 -1.53 -1.98 17.96
C GLU A 114 -0.07 -1.52 17.80
N LYS A 115 0.28 -1.14 16.60
CA LYS A 115 1.61 -0.60 16.28
C LYS A 115 1.52 0.39 15.12
N GLN A 116 1.98 1.62 15.37
CA GLN A 116 2.18 2.59 14.31
C GLN A 116 3.41 2.24 13.46
N MET A 117 3.41 2.70 12.20
CA MET A 117 4.57 2.53 11.32
C MET A 117 5.78 3.27 11.90
N ASP A 118 6.83 2.53 12.15
CA ASP A 118 8.12 3.02 12.64
C ASP A 118 9.18 2.88 11.54
N PHE A 119 9.59 4.01 10.98
CA PHE A 119 10.57 4.03 9.90
C PHE A 119 11.92 3.44 10.32
N ALA A 120 12.42 3.77 11.52
CA ALA A 120 13.73 3.33 11.97
C ALA A 120 13.74 1.81 12.20
N TYR A 121 12.66 1.29 12.81
CA TYR A 121 12.49 -0.14 13.03
C TYR A 121 12.48 -0.90 11.70
N TRP A 122 11.57 -0.54 10.79
CA TRP A 122 11.39 -1.25 9.53
C TRP A 122 12.54 -1.07 8.55
N ARG A 123 13.24 0.07 8.58
CA ARG A 123 14.48 0.26 7.83
C ARG A 123 15.56 -0.71 8.30
N ARG A 124 15.74 -0.90 9.62
CA ARG A 124 16.70 -1.86 10.18
C ARG A 124 16.38 -3.31 9.79
N HIS A 125 15.11 -3.64 9.63
CA HIS A 125 14.64 -4.94 9.16
C HIS A 125 14.49 -5.02 7.63
N GLY A 126 15.14 -4.14 6.88
CA GLY A 126 15.25 -4.24 5.43
C GLY A 126 13.96 -4.11 4.65
N LEU A 127 12.94 -3.39 5.16
CA LEU A 127 11.64 -3.30 4.47
C LEU A 127 11.75 -2.70 3.07
N SER A 128 12.69 -1.78 2.81
CA SER A 128 12.94 -1.28 1.46
C SER A 128 13.36 -2.40 0.49
N ALA A 129 14.25 -3.30 0.92
CA ALA A 129 14.66 -4.45 0.11
C ALA A 129 13.50 -5.43 -0.14
N VAL A 130 12.58 -5.58 0.81
CA VAL A 130 11.32 -6.33 0.62
C VAL A 130 10.47 -5.73 -0.48
N LEU A 131 10.33 -4.39 -0.49
CA LEU A 131 9.58 -3.69 -1.53
C LEU A 131 10.26 -3.79 -2.89
N GLU A 132 11.59 -3.64 -2.94
CA GLU A 132 12.40 -3.83 -4.15
C GLU A 132 12.17 -5.21 -4.78
N GLU A 133 12.35 -6.27 -3.98
CA GLU A 133 12.14 -7.63 -4.46
C GLU A 133 10.70 -7.86 -4.94
N TRP A 134 9.70 -7.37 -4.19
CA TRP A 134 8.31 -7.49 -4.61
C TRP A 134 8.04 -6.79 -5.95
N ILE A 135 8.57 -5.57 -6.13
CA ILE A 135 8.44 -4.84 -7.39
C ILE A 135 9.09 -5.63 -8.55
N GLU A 136 10.30 -6.16 -8.32
CA GLU A 136 11.02 -6.96 -9.32
C GLU A 136 10.26 -8.23 -9.70
N LEU A 137 9.72 -8.95 -8.72
CA LEU A 137 8.97 -10.19 -8.93
C LEU A 137 7.61 -9.96 -9.63
N SER A 138 6.97 -8.83 -9.38
CA SER A 138 5.68 -8.51 -9.97
C SER A 138 5.72 -8.32 -11.49
N GLY A 139 6.85 -7.84 -12.01
CA GLY A 139 7.00 -7.47 -13.41
C GLY A 139 6.23 -6.23 -13.85
N ALA A 140 5.70 -5.45 -12.90
CA ALA A 140 4.92 -4.26 -13.18
C ALA A 140 5.73 -3.16 -13.87
N ARG A 141 5.04 -2.35 -14.68
CA ARG A 141 5.64 -1.22 -15.40
C ARG A 141 5.51 0.10 -14.66
N THR A 142 4.51 0.22 -13.80
CA THR A 142 4.27 1.44 -13.03
C THR A 142 4.10 1.12 -11.54
N VAL A 143 4.61 1.98 -10.68
CA VAL A 143 4.54 1.83 -9.22
C VAL A 143 4.13 3.16 -8.60
N TYR A 144 3.01 3.19 -7.89
CA TYR A 144 2.53 4.40 -7.24
C TYR A 144 2.23 4.20 -5.76
N GLY A 145 2.62 5.17 -4.94
CA GLY A 145 2.21 5.25 -3.54
C GLY A 145 1.16 6.33 -3.33
N PHE A 146 0.04 6.01 -2.71
CA PHE A 146 -0.94 6.97 -2.21
C PHE A 146 -0.70 7.18 -0.71
N LEU A 147 0.29 8.02 -0.40
CA LEU A 147 0.84 8.14 0.96
C LEU A 147 1.05 9.62 1.32
N ALA A 148 0.84 9.98 2.58
CA ALA A 148 1.20 11.31 3.04
C ALA A 148 2.74 11.48 3.06
N ARG A 149 3.25 12.53 2.42
CA ARG A 149 4.70 12.76 2.16
C ARG A 149 5.58 12.69 3.40
N THR A 150 5.11 13.24 4.51
CA THR A 150 5.91 13.42 5.74
C THR A 150 5.85 12.22 6.68
N THR A 151 5.07 11.21 6.35
CA THR A 151 4.87 10.04 7.21
C THR A 151 6.01 9.02 7.07
N ALA A 152 6.08 8.09 8.02
CA ALA A 152 6.98 6.96 7.97
C ALA A 152 6.76 6.11 6.69
N TYR A 153 5.54 6.01 6.19
CA TYR A 153 5.21 5.29 4.95
C TYR A 153 5.92 5.90 3.73
N GLY A 154 5.81 7.21 3.52
CA GLY A 154 6.48 7.90 2.43
C GLY A 154 8.01 7.80 2.53
N ARG A 155 8.56 7.82 3.77
CA ARG A 155 10.00 7.64 4.00
C ARG A 155 10.48 6.24 3.63
N ILE A 156 9.69 5.19 3.91
CA ILE A 156 10.02 3.80 3.55
C ILE A 156 10.05 3.64 2.03
N VAL A 157 9.03 4.16 1.33
CA VAL A 157 8.98 4.06 -0.13
C VAL A 157 10.13 4.82 -0.79
N ARG A 158 10.52 5.99 -0.27
CA ARG A 158 11.70 6.72 -0.77
C ARG A 158 13.02 6.01 -0.50
N ALA A 159 13.08 5.14 0.52
CA ALA A 159 14.28 4.39 0.85
C ALA A 159 14.51 3.15 -0.04
N VAL A 160 13.60 2.84 -0.95
CA VAL A 160 13.78 1.85 -2.02
C VAL A 160 14.89 2.32 -2.96
N ASP A 161 15.78 1.43 -3.37
CA ASP A 161 16.77 1.74 -4.42
C ASP A 161 16.10 1.76 -5.80
N TRP A 162 15.43 2.89 -6.08
CA TRP A 162 14.71 3.10 -7.34
C TRP A 162 15.62 3.06 -8.56
N ALA A 163 16.89 3.45 -8.41
CA ALA A 163 17.87 3.35 -9.49
C ALA A 163 18.12 1.89 -9.87
N ARG A 164 18.23 1.00 -8.86
CA ARG A 164 18.35 -0.44 -9.07
C ARG A 164 17.09 -1.02 -9.71
N VAL A 165 15.91 -0.71 -9.17
CA VAL A 165 14.61 -1.19 -9.67
C VAL A 165 14.41 -0.79 -11.13
N ARG A 166 14.75 0.44 -11.51
CA ARG A 166 14.65 0.93 -12.90
C ARG A 166 15.70 0.31 -13.84
N ARG A 167 16.94 0.07 -13.35
CA ARG A 167 17.96 -0.63 -14.16
C ARG A 167 17.54 -2.03 -14.59
N GLY A 168 16.68 -2.70 -13.84
CA GLY A 168 16.06 -3.96 -14.24
C GLY A 168 15.14 -3.87 -15.47
N GLY A 169 14.89 -2.65 -15.97
CA GLY A 169 14.26 -2.34 -17.24
C GLY A 169 12.74 -2.56 -17.31
N ARG A 170 12.12 -2.99 -16.22
CA ARG A 170 10.67 -3.28 -16.18
C ARG A 170 9.85 -2.08 -15.73
N VAL A 171 10.30 -1.37 -14.68
CA VAL A 171 9.59 -0.20 -14.14
C VAL A 171 9.91 1.04 -14.98
N ALA A 172 8.94 1.49 -15.74
CA ALA A 172 9.04 2.71 -16.56
C ALA A 172 8.73 3.96 -15.74
N GLU A 173 7.82 3.87 -14.78
CA GLU A 173 7.39 4.99 -13.97
C GLU A 173 7.18 4.60 -12.50
N ALA A 174 7.68 5.44 -11.59
CA ALA A 174 7.42 5.31 -10.16
C ALA A 174 7.17 6.68 -9.54
N GLY A 175 6.14 6.79 -8.68
CA GLY A 175 5.76 8.06 -8.08
C GLY A 175 5.02 7.95 -6.76
N LEU A 176 5.07 9.01 -5.99
CA LEU A 176 4.35 9.19 -4.73
C LEU A 176 3.28 10.27 -4.93
N PHE A 177 2.02 9.85 -4.94
CA PHE A 177 0.89 10.78 -4.90
C PHE A 177 0.67 11.27 -3.48
N ALA A 178 0.76 12.57 -3.31
CA ALA A 178 0.49 13.23 -2.04
C ALA A 178 -0.37 14.47 -2.25
N LEU A 179 -1.36 14.66 -1.36
CA LEU A 179 -2.16 15.87 -1.38
C LEU A 179 -1.28 17.09 -1.03
N ASN A 180 -1.30 18.10 -1.86
CA ASN A 180 -0.61 19.37 -1.60
C ASN A 180 -1.40 20.20 -0.56
N PHE A 181 -1.37 19.74 0.68
CA PHE A 181 -2.11 20.31 1.80
C PHE A 181 -1.22 21.27 2.58
N PRO A 182 -1.57 22.55 2.70
CA PRO A 182 -0.78 23.52 3.44
C PRO A 182 -0.91 23.30 4.96
N GLY A 183 0.24 23.24 5.64
CA GLY A 183 0.28 23.12 7.09
C GLY A 183 -0.03 21.73 7.65
N ARG A 184 -0.22 21.68 8.97
CA ARG A 184 -0.52 20.44 9.71
C ARG A 184 -1.93 20.40 10.26
N GLU A 185 -2.56 21.55 10.43
CA GLU A 185 -3.89 21.67 10.99
C GLU A 185 -4.94 21.07 10.06
N GLY A 186 -5.75 20.17 10.58
CA GLY A 186 -6.76 19.43 9.82
C GLY A 186 -6.23 18.38 8.85
N ALA A 187 -4.90 18.22 8.69
CA ALA A 187 -4.34 17.24 7.77
C ALA A 187 -4.75 15.80 8.12
N GLN A 188 -4.81 15.47 9.40
CA GLN A 188 -5.18 14.12 9.87
C GLN A 188 -6.62 13.72 9.50
N SER A 189 -7.55 14.67 9.41
CA SER A 189 -8.94 14.41 9.04
C SER A 189 -9.21 14.50 7.54
N ARG A 190 -8.45 15.30 6.79
CA ARG A 190 -8.71 15.60 5.37
C ARG A 190 -7.84 14.78 4.41
N VAL A 191 -6.57 14.56 4.73
CA VAL A 191 -5.64 13.86 3.83
C VAL A 191 -6.02 12.39 3.62
N PRO A 192 -6.34 11.57 4.66
CA PRO A 192 -6.68 10.17 4.43
C PRO A 192 -7.91 9.96 3.53
N PRO A 193 -9.06 10.62 3.73
CA PRO A 193 -10.20 10.44 2.82
C PRO A 193 -9.92 11.00 1.42
N ALA A 194 -9.13 12.06 1.27
CA ALA A 194 -8.71 12.53 -0.05
C ALA A 194 -7.85 11.49 -0.78
N LEU A 195 -6.90 10.84 -0.08
CA LEU A 195 -6.12 9.73 -0.64
C LEU A 195 -7.02 8.57 -1.08
N GLY A 196 -8.02 8.20 -0.27
CA GLY A 196 -8.95 7.14 -0.63
C GLY A 196 -9.78 7.47 -1.88
N ARG A 197 -10.30 8.71 -2.00
CA ARG A 197 -10.99 9.16 -3.21
C ARG A 197 -10.07 9.18 -4.43
N ALA A 198 -8.83 9.63 -4.26
CA ALA A 198 -7.84 9.62 -5.33
C ALA A 198 -7.54 8.21 -5.84
N VAL A 199 -7.47 7.21 -4.97
CA VAL A 199 -7.33 5.79 -5.38
C VAL A 199 -8.53 5.33 -6.21
N VAL A 200 -9.76 5.63 -5.76
CA VAL A 200 -10.99 5.27 -6.51
C VAL A 200 -10.98 5.93 -7.90
N ASP A 201 -10.70 7.22 -7.96
CA ASP A 201 -10.67 7.98 -9.21
C ASP A 201 -9.56 7.51 -10.14
N PHE A 202 -8.37 7.19 -9.61
CA PHE A 202 -7.24 6.68 -10.39
C PHE A 202 -7.56 5.32 -11.03
N ILE A 203 -8.18 4.41 -10.27
CA ILE A 203 -8.65 3.12 -10.82
C ILE A 203 -9.77 3.36 -11.84
N GLY A 204 -10.73 4.21 -11.51
CA GLY A 204 -11.89 4.49 -12.38
C GLY A 204 -11.52 5.19 -13.70
N SER A 205 -10.42 5.94 -13.74
CA SER A 205 -9.89 6.58 -14.95
C SER A 205 -9.02 5.66 -15.83
N GLY A 206 -8.86 4.38 -15.44
CA GLY A 206 -7.92 3.48 -16.12
C GLY A 206 -6.46 3.81 -15.84
N PHE A 207 -6.17 4.30 -14.64
CA PHE A 207 -4.83 4.66 -14.17
C PHE A 207 -4.23 5.90 -14.81
N ASP A 208 -5.08 6.87 -15.20
CA ASP A 208 -4.66 8.13 -15.81
C ASP A 208 -4.12 9.11 -14.74
N LYS A 209 -2.79 9.22 -14.68
CA LYS A 209 -2.07 10.13 -13.79
C LYS A 209 -2.42 11.61 -14.08
N ALA A 210 -2.55 12.00 -15.35
CA ALA A 210 -2.82 13.38 -15.70
C ALA A 210 -4.22 13.81 -15.25
N GLN A 211 -5.20 12.92 -15.43
CA GLN A 211 -6.56 13.16 -14.96
C GLN A 211 -6.60 13.28 -13.43
N LEU A 212 -5.87 12.43 -12.69
CA LEU A 212 -5.79 12.50 -11.24
C LEU A 212 -5.21 13.84 -10.77
N LEU A 213 -4.10 14.29 -11.37
CA LEU A 213 -3.43 15.52 -10.98
C LEU A 213 -4.23 16.79 -11.34
N ALA A 214 -5.11 16.71 -12.32
CA ALA A 214 -5.99 17.82 -12.69
C ALA A 214 -7.18 18.02 -11.72
N ARG A 215 -7.54 16.99 -10.94
CA ARG A 215 -8.67 17.05 -10.00
C ARG A 215 -8.32 17.72 -8.67
N GLU A 216 -9.32 18.28 -8.04
CA GLU A 216 -9.25 18.83 -6.70
C GLU A 216 -9.94 17.92 -5.69
N TYR A 217 -9.30 17.79 -4.52
CA TYR A 217 -9.79 17.04 -3.38
C TYR A 217 -9.71 17.92 -2.14
N GLU A 218 -10.85 18.17 -1.50
CA GLU A 218 -10.92 19.08 -0.35
C GLU A 218 -10.34 20.49 -0.64
N GLY A 219 -10.48 20.99 -1.87
CA GLY A 219 -9.90 22.27 -2.30
C GLY A 219 -8.39 22.23 -2.57
N HIS A 220 -7.79 21.05 -2.63
CA HIS A 220 -6.36 20.86 -2.88
C HIS A 220 -6.13 19.86 -4.01
N ARG A 221 -4.99 19.99 -4.71
CA ARG A 221 -4.58 19.06 -5.76
C ARG A 221 -3.52 18.09 -5.26
N PHE A 222 -3.50 16.93 -5.85
CA PHE A 222 -2.38 16.02 -5.69
C PHE A 222 -1.16 16.52 -6.47
N ILE A 223 0.00 16.21 -5.92
CA ILE A 223 1.27 16.23 -6.64
C ILE A 223 1.77 14.80 -6.74
N CYS A 224 2.52 14.52 -7.79
CA CYS A 224 3.24 13.26 -7.93
C CYS A 224 4.74 13.55 -7.81
N GLU A 225 5.35 13.08 -6.73
CA GLU A 225 6.79 13.09 -6.56
C GLU A 225 7.37 11.93 -7.33
N GLU A 226 8.22 12.17 -8.34
CA GLU A 226 8.90 11.11 -9.07
C GLU A 226 9.95 10.43 -8.18
N LEU A 227 10.00 9.10 -8.26
CA LEU A 227 10.91 8.28 -7.49
C LEU A 227 12.03 7.75 -8.39
N GLY A 228 13.28 7.99 -8.00
CA GLY A 228 14.46 7.58 -8.76
C GLY A 228 14.67 8.34 -10.08
N ALA A 229 14.21 9.59 -10.13
CA ALA A 229 14.55 10.53 -11.21
C ALA A 229 15.97 11.04 -11.04
#